data_40377ac1ff86fab2784b8ac9d121fcf1
#
_entry.id   40377ac1ff86fab2784b8ac9d121fcf1
#
_cell.length_a   1.000
_cell.length_b   1.000
_cell.length_c   1.000
_cell.angle_alpha   90.00
_cell.angle_beta   90.00
_cell.angle_gamma   90.00
#
_symmetry.space_group_name_H-M   'P 1'
#
loop_
_entity.id
_entity.type
_entity.pdbx_description
1 polymer ?
#
loop_
_entity_poly.entity_id
_entity_poly.type
_entity_poly.pdbx_seq_one_letter_code
_entity_poly.pdbx_strand_id
1 'polypeptide(L)'
;EIKSWIRRVAKEANAEVCLVEIGGTVGDIEGMPFLEAIRQMHNEEKEEDFLLVHVTLVPLDSSGEQKTKPTQHSVKELRSIGLQPDVIVGRCKEKLRNSTKRKISLFCDVPVEAVISAEDAKDIYEV
;
A
#
# COMPACT_ATOMS: atom_id res chain seq x y z
N GLU A 1 -22.35 2.23 -2.96
CA GLU A 1 -22.49 0.77 -2.75
C GLU A 1 -21.24 0.19 -2.07
N ILE A 2 -20.01 0.31 -2.63
CA ILE A 2 -18.77 -0.23 -2.06
C ILE A 2 -18.53 0.28 -0.62
N LYS A 3 -18.61 1.58 -0.39
CA LYS A 3 -18.48 2.17 0.96
C LYS A 3 -19.49 1.60 1.95
N SER A 4 -20.73 1.38 1.49
CA SER A 4 -21.79 0.80 2.33
C SER A 4 -21.47 -0.66 2.70
N TRP A 5 -20.86 -1.42 1.81
CA TRP A 5 -20.44 -2.80 2.10
C TRP A 5 -19.36 -2.82 3.17
N ILE A 6 -18.30 -2.00 3.03
CA ILE A 6 -17.21 -1.92 4.01
C ILE A 6 -17.75 -1.56 5.41
N ARG A 7 -18.55 -0.49 5.49
CA ARG A 7 -19.14 -0.03 6.76
C ARG A 7 -20.07 -1.06 7.38
N ARG A 8 -20.84 -1.77 6.55
CA ARG A 8 -21.74 -2.82 7.02
C ARG A 8 -20.97 -3.99 7.62
N VAL A 9 -19.95 -4.49 6.94
CA VAL A 9 -19.11 -5.60 7.43
C VAL A 9 -18.46 -5.24 8.78
N ALA A 10 -17.86 -4.07 8.88
CA ALA A 10 -17.26 -3.59 10.13
C ALA A 10 -18.29 -3.53 11.26
N LYS A 11 -19.48 -3.01 10.99
CA LYS A 11 -20.57 -2.90 11.98
C LYS A 11 -21.13 -4.26 12.40
N GLU A 12 -21.42 -5.14 11.43
CA GLU A 12 -21.97 -6.48 11.70
C GLU A 12 -21.00 -7.36 12.48
N ALA A 13 -19.69 -7.22 12.22
CA ALA A 13 -18.65 -7.92 12.96
C ALA A 13 -18.33 -7.27 14.33
N ASN A 14 -18.89 -6.10 14.64
CA ASN A 14 -18.50 -5.28 15.81
C ASN A 14 -16.97 -5.12 15.90
N ALA A 15 -16.33 -4.86 14.75
CA ALA A 15 -14.88 -4.82 14.64
C ALA A 15 -14.31 -3.49 15.11
N GLU A 16 -13.26 -3.52 15.92
CA GLU A 16 -12.49 -2.32 16.28
C GLU A 16 -11.58 -1.87 15.13
N VAL A 17 -11.15 -2.83 14.30
CA VAL A 17 -10.33 -2.59 13.09
C VAL A 17 -10.92 -3.38 11.93
N CYS A 18 -11.07 -2.73 10.78
CA CYS A 18 -11.52 -3.36 9.53
C CYS A 18 -10.39 -3.30 8.50
N LEU A 19 -9.87 -4.45 8.10
CA LEU A 19 -8.88 -4.55 7.04
C LEU A 19 -9.59 -4.73 5.70
N VAL A 20 -9.32 -3.82 4.77
CA VAL A 20 -9.88 -3.85 3.42
C VAL A 20 -8.73 -4.00 2.43
N GLU A 21 -8.77 -5.04 1.62
CA GLU A 21 -7.79 -5.26 0.56
C GLU A 21 -8.43 -4.98 -0.81
N ILE A 22 -7.72 -4.20 -1.63
CA ILE A 22 -8.05 -3.99 -3.03
C ILE A 22 -6.96 -4.65 -3.85
N GLY A 23 -7.34 -5.75 -4.53
CA GLY A 23 -6.44 -6.51 -5.39
C GLY A 23 -6.18 -5.82 -6.73
N GLY A 24 -5.19 -6.34 -7.45
CA GLY A 24 -4.80 -5.84 -8.76
C GLY A 24 -3.78 -4.71 -8.72
N THR A 25 -3.40 -4.26 -9.92
CA THR A 25 -2.44 -3.17 -10.09
C THR A 25 -3.16 -1.82 -10.01
N VAL A 26 -2.58 -0.86 -9.28
CA VAL A 26 -3.12 0.51 -9.24
C VAL A 26 -3.11 1.10 -10.65
N GLY A 27 -4.27 1.57 -11.09
CA GLY A 27 -4.48 2.11 -12.45
C GLY A 27 -5.22 1.16 -13.38
N ASP A 28 -5.38 -0.12 -13.02
CA ASP A 28 -6.19 -1.04 -13.79
C ASP A 28 -7.68 -0.65 -13.73
N ILE A 29 -8.37 -0.78 -14.87
CA ILE A 29 -9.75 -0.29 -15.06
C ILE A 29 -10.71 -0.89 -14.03
N GLU A 30 -10.59 -2.18 -13.76
CA GLU A 30 -11.45 -2.90 -12.82
C GLU A 30 -11.27 -2.46 -11.36
N GLY A 31 -10.11 -1.96 -11.00
CA GLY A 31 -9.79 -1.45 -9.65
C GLY A 31 -10.31 -0.04 -9.38
N MET A 32 -10.55 0.77 -10.42
CA MET A 32 -10.87 2.18 -10.29
C MET A 32 -12.09 2.50 -9.43
N PRO A 33 -13.23 1.78 -9.53
CA PRO A 33 -14.39 2.06 -8.68
C PRO A 33 -14.12 1.84 -7.19
N PHE A 34 -13.25 0.88 -6.86
CA PHE A 34 -12.85 0.59 -5.48
C PHE A 34 -11.91 1.68 -4.95
N LEU A 35 -10.92 2.08 -5.74
CA LEU A 35 -9.99 3.15 -5.38
C LEU A 35 -10.72 4.49 -5.18
N GLU A 36 -11.70 4.80 -6.04
CA GLU A 36 -12.54 5.98 -5.86
C GLU A 36 -13.38 5.91 -4.57
N ALA A 37 -13.92 4.74 -4.25
CA ALA A 37 -14.64 4.55 -2.99
C ALA A 37 -13.74 4.78 -1.77
N ILE A 38 -12.51 4.26 -1.79
CA ILE A 38 -11.52 4.47 -0.73
C ILE A 38 -11.11 5.94 -0.64
N ARG A 39 -10.88 6.61 -1.78
CA ARG A 39 -10.58 8.05 -1.80
C ARG A 39 -11.68 8.89 -1.13
N GLN A 40 -12.94 8.55 -1.40
CA GLN A 40 -14.07 9.21 -0.73
C GLN A 40 -14.11 8.90 0.75
N MET A 41 -13.89 7.63 1.15
CA MET A 41 -13.85 7.25 2.56
C MET A 41 -12.72 7.96 3.31
N HIS A 42 -11.53 8.06 2.71
CA HIS A 42 -10.41 8.81 3.28
C HIS A 42 -10.78 10.28 3.60
N ASN A 43 -11.61 10.91 2.76
CA ASN A 43 -12.08 12.27 3.00
C ASN A 43 -13.25 12.37 4.00
N GLU A 44 -13.99 11.29 4.21
CA GLU A 44 -15.17 11.24 5.07
C GLU A 44 -14.85 10.81 6.51
N GLU A 45 -13.84 9.98 6.67
CA GLU A 45 -13.38 9.49 7.98
C GLU A 45 -12.35 10.47 8.59
N LYS A 46 -12.08 10.34 9.87
CA LYS A 46 -11.02 11.12 10.51
C LYS A 46 -9.66 10.55 10.11
N GLU A 47 -8.66 11.42 10.03
CA GLU A 47 -7.29 11.04 9.70
C GLU A 47 -6.75 9.93 10.62
N GLU A 48 -7.09 9.98 11.91
CA GLU A 48 -6.68 8.99 12.92
C GLU A 48 -7.38 7.62 12.78
N ASP A 49 -8.50 7.56 12.06
CA ASP A 49 -9.31 6.35 11.89
C ASP A 49 -9.07 5.66 10.53
N PHE A 50 -8.16 6.19 9.70
CA PHE A 50 -7.90 5.68 8.36
C PHE A 50 -6.39 5.53 8.13
N LEU A 51 -5.97 4.36 7.66
CA LEU A 51 -4.59 4.08 7.30
C LEU A 51 -4.53 3.46 5.90
N LEU A 52 -3.77 4.08 5.00
CA LEU A 52 -3.57 3.58 3.65
C LEU A 52 -2.21 2.89 3.53
N VAL A 53 -2.24 1.57 3.39
CA VAL A 53 -1.05 0.74 3.18
C VAL A 53 -0.92 0.38 1.71
N HIS A 54 0.18 0.77 1.09
CA HIS A 54 0.49 0.43 -0.30
C HIS A 54 1.47 -0.73 -0.38
N VAL A 55 1.01 -1.85 -0.93
CA VAL A 55 1.86 -3.04 -1.14
C VAL A 55 2.43 -3.00 -2.55
N THR A 56 3.74 -3.20 -2.67
CA THR A 56 4.45 -3.11 -3.96
C THR A 56 5.58 -4.13 -4.05
N LEU A 57 6.06 -4.41 -5.25
CA LEU A 57 7.22 -5.27 -5.47
C LEU A 57 8.49 -4.43 -5.61
N VAL A 58 9.54 -4.82 -4.90
CA VAL A 58 10.90 -4.26 -5.03
C VAL A 58 11.83 -5.36 -5.57
N PRO A 59 11.92 -5.50 -6.90
CA PRO A 59 12.70 -6.57 -7.50
C PRO A 59 14.19 -6.31 -7.39
N LEU A 60 14.97 -7.39 -7.47
CA LEU A 60 16.42 -7.34 -7.72
C LEU A 60 16.66 -7.36 -9.23
N ASP A 61 17.64 -6.60 -9.69
CA ASP A 61 18.16 -6.78 -11.05
C ASP A 61 19.24 -7.87 -11.09
N SER A 62 19.81 -8.09 -12.29
CA SER A 62 20.87 -9.07 -12.50
C SER A 62 22.17 -8.80 -11.73
N SER A 63 22.37 -7.56 -11.27
CA SER A 63 23.52 -7.17 -10.43
C SER A 63 23.24 -7.29 -8.94
N GLY A 64 22.03 -7.69 -8.53
CA GLY A 64 21.58 -7.73 -7.14
C GLY A 64 21.22 -6.37 -6.57
N GLU A 65 20.96 -5.36 -7.41
CA GLU A 65 20.46 -4.05 -6.95
C GLU A 65 18.95 -4.06 -6.79
N GLN A 66 18.46 -3.57 -5.64
CA GLN A 66 17.03 -3.41 -5.39
C GLN A 66 16.48 -2.22 -6.20
N LYS A 67 15.51 -2.49 -7.07
CA LYS A 67 14.93 -1.48 -7.96
C LYS A 67 13.69 -0.84 -7.36
N THR A 68 13.73 0.47 -7.19
CA THR A 68 12.64 1.25 -6.60
C THR A 68 11.69 1.88 -7.63
N LYS A 69 12.02 1.84 -8.91
CA LYS A 69 11.19 2.44 -9.97
C LYS A 69 9.78 1.86 -10.05
N PRO A 70 9.55 0.54 -9.96
CA PRO A 70 8.18 0.00 -9.95
C PRO A 70 7.34 0.58 -8.82
N THR A 71 7.90 0.67 -7.60
CA THR A 71 7.25 1.30 -6.44
C THR A 71 6.93 2.76 -6.69
N GLN A 72 7.88 3.54 -7.20
CA GLN A 72 7.69 4.96 -7.50
C GLN A 72 6.56 5.17 -8.53
N HIS A 73 6.50 4.34 -9.58
CA HIS A 73 5.43 4.40 -10.58
C HIS A 73 4.07 4.05 -9.98
N SER A 74 3.98 2.97 -9.22
CA SER A 74 2.74 2.54 -8.59
C SER A 74 2.19 3.60 -7.62
N VAL A 75 3.05 4.20 -6.78
CA VAL A 75 2.65 5.30 -5.88
C VAL A 75 2.26 6.55 -6.67
N LYS A 76 2.96 6.87 -7.77
CA LYS A 76 2.57 7.98 -8.64
C LYS A 76 1.16 7.81 -9.19
N GLU A 77 0.81 6.60 -9.65
CA GLU A 77 -0.55 6.30 -10.13
C GLU A 77 -1.57 6.45 -8.99
N LEU A 78 -1.28 5.93 -7.79
CA LEU A 78 -2.14 6.09 -6.62
C LEU A 78 -2.39 7.57 -6.28
N ARG A 79 -1.32 8.37 -6.30
CA ARG A 79 -1.40 9.83 -6.07
C ARG A 79 -2.20 10.56 -7.13
N SER A 80 -2.16 10.11 -8.39
CA SER A 80 -2.95 10.70 -9.47
C SER A 80 -4.46 10.52 -9.27
N ILE A 81 -4.85 9.52 -8.48
CA ILE A 81 -6.25 9.28 -8.07
C ILE A 81 -6.63 10.12 -6.82
N GLY A 82 -5.65 10.77 -6.18
CA GLY A 82 -5.86 11.58 -4.98
C GLY A 82 -5.68 10.80 -3.67
N LEU A 83 -4.93 9.71 -3.70
CA LEU A 83 -4.59 8.90 -2.52
C LEU A 83 -3.08 8.96 -2.25
N GLN A 84 -2.69 9.32 -1.03
CA GLN A 84 -1.31 9.29 -0.55
C GLN A 84 -1.18 8.13 0.43
N PRO A 85 -0.24 7.18 0.22
CA PRO A 85 -0.03 6.12 1.19
C PRO A 85 0.63 6.64 2.48
N ASP A 86 0.20 6.11 3.61
CA ASP A 86 0.83 6.33 4.92
C ASP A 86 2.01 5.38 5.13
N VAL A 87 1.84 4.14 4.64
CA VAL A 87 2.82 3.06 4.77
C VAL A 87 3.05 2.40 3.42
N ILE A 88 4.30 2.08 3.12
CA ILE A 88 4.68 1.27 1.95
C ILE A 88 5.26 -0.06 2.42
N VAL A 89 4.65 -1.15 2.00
CA VAL A 89 5.16 -2.51 2.20
C VAL A 89 5.80 -3.00 0.91
N GLY A 90 7.12 -3.06 0.91
CA GLY A 90 7.90 -3.55 -0.23
C GLY A 90 8.11 -5.06 -0.15
N ARG A 91 7.39 -5.82 -0.98
CA ARG A 91 7.66 -7.25 -1.17
C ARG A 91 9.02 -7.41 -1.84
N CYS A 92 9.88 -8.19 -1.26
CA CYS A 92 11.28 -8.30 -1.67
C CYS A 92 11.83 -9.69 -1.38
N LYS A 93 12.79 -10.12 -2.18
CA LYS A 93 13.48 -11.40 -2.00
C LYS A 93 14.40 -11.39 -0.79
N GLU A 94 14.97 -10.23 -0.49
CA GLU A 94 15.85 -9.98 0.65
C GLU A 94 15.52 -8.63 1.26
N LYS A 95 15.78 -8.45 2.54
CA LYS A 95 15.45 -7.22 3.30
C LYS A 95 15.86 -5.96 2.57
N LEU A 96 14.97 -4.98 2.55
CA LEU A 96 15.24 -3.68 1.94
C LEU A 96 16.42 -3.00 2.64
N ARG A 97 17.42 -2.62 1.85
CA ARG A 97 18.59 -1.88 2.34
C ARG A 97 18.16 -0.48 2.79
N ASN A 98 18.86 0.09 3.76
CA ASN A 98 18.57 1.45 4.23
C ASN A 98 18.60 2.50 3.11
N SER A 99 19.51 2.34 2.14
CA SER A 99 19.56 3.20 0.95
C SER A 99 18.31 3.09 0.08
N THR A 100 17.78 1.86 -0.08
CA THR A 100 16.54 1.58 -0.82
C THR A 100 15.34 2.18 -0.12
N LYS A 101 15.23 1.99 1.20
CA LYS A 101 14.16 2.58 2.02
C LYS A 101 14.15 4.12 1.93
N ARG A 102 15.31 4.76 2.07
CA ARG A 102 15.44 6.23 1.94
C ARG A 102 15.04 6.71 0.54
N LYS A 103 15.40 5.95 -0.51
CA LYS A 103 15.02 6.31 -1.88
C LYS A 103 13.51 6.18 -2.09
N ILE A 104 12.87 5.12 -1.58
CA ILE A 104 11.41 4.98 -1.61
C ILE A 104 10.76 6.12 -0.83
N SER A 105 11.19 6.36 0.40
CA SER A 105 10.71 7.46 1.25
C SER A 105 10.75 8.80 0.53
N LEU A 106 11.89 9.14 -0.07
CA LEU A 106 12.08 10.42 -0.77
C LEU A 106 11.12 10.60 -1.97
N PHE A 107 10.97 9.56 -2.80
CA PHE A 107 10.17 9.66 -4.02
C PHE A 107 8.67 9.40 -3.83
N CYS A 108 8.32 8.71 -2.76
CA CYS A 108 6.93 8.37 -2.45
C CYS A 108 6.34 9.24 -1.33
N ASP A 109 7.14 10.13 -0.75
CA ASP A 109 6.70 11.08 0.28
C ASP A 109 6.07 10.37 1.50
N VAL A 110 6.81 9.39 2.03
CA VAL A 110 6.48 8.68 3.27
C VAL A 110 7.68 8.70 4.21
N PRO A 111 7.49 8.65 5.54
CA PRO A 111 8.62 8.50 6.47
C PRO A 111 9.43 7.22 6.18
N VAL A 112 10.74 7.26 6.42
CA VAL A 112 11.60 6.07 6.19
C VAL A 112 11.15 4.88 7.04
N GLU A 113 10.67 5.15 8.24
CA GLU A 113 10.13 4.18 9.20
C GLU A 113 8.87 3.49 8.69
N ALA A 114 8.11 4.19 7.85
CA ALA A 114 6.90 3.66 7.21
C ALA A 114 7.18 2.85 5.94
N VAL A 115 8.44 2.67 5.54
CA VAL A 115 8.84 1.75 4.48
C VAL A 115 9.24 0.42 5.08
N ILE A 116 8.36 -0.55 4.97
CA ILE A 116 8.47 -1.88 5.59
C ILE A 116 8.95 -2.91 4.55
N SER A 117 9.83 -3.82 4.95
CA SER A 117 10.22 -4.97 4.14
C SER A 117 9.26 -6.12 4.40
N ALA A 118 8.68 -6.69 3.34
CA ALA A 118 8.01 -8.00 3.38
C ALA A 118 8.88 -8.96 2.57
N GLU A 119 9.73 -9.71 3.29
CA GLU A 119 10.68 -10.64 2.68
C GLU A 119 9.99 -11.93 2.28
N ASP A 120 10.47 -12.56 1.21
CA ASP A 120 10.04 -13.90 0.85
C ASP A 120 10.34 -14.87 2.00
N ALA A 121 9.31 -15.44 2.59
CA ALA A 121 9.39 -16.36 3.71
C ALA A 121 8.88 -17.75 3.31
N LYS A 122 9.27 -18.77 4.07
CA LYS A 122 8.80 -20.15 3.84
C LYS A 122 7.36 -20.35 4.28
N ASP A 123 6.93 -19.57 5.25
CA ASP A 123 5.59 -19.59 5.82
C ASP A 123 5.03 -18.17 5.87
N ILE A 124 3.73 -18.02 5.61
CA ILE A 124 3.03 -16.72 5.60
C ILE A 124 3.10 -16.02 6.96
N TYR A 125 3.28 -16.75 8.04
CA TYR A 125 3.41 -16.20 9.40
C TYR A 125 4.82 -15.73 9.76
N GLU A 126 5.80 -15.92 8.85
CA GLU A 126 7.18 -15.46 9.02
C GLU A 126 7.49 -14.14 8.29
N VAL A 127 6.53 -13.58 7.60
CA VAL A 127 6.69 -12.33 6.80
C VAL A 127 6.82 -11.10 7.69
#